data_81a24cc358e636e10c0ca6ee75fae8d6
#
_entry.id   81a24cc358e636e10c0ca6ee75fae8d6
#
_cell.length_a   1.000
_cell.length_b   1.000
_cell.length_c   1.000
_cell.angle_alpha   90.00
_cell.angle_beta   90.00
_cell.angle_gamma   90.00
#
_symmetry.space_group_name_H-M   'P 1'
#
loop_
_entity.id
_entity.type
_entity.pdbx_description
1 polymer ?
#
loop_
_entity_poly.entity_id
_entity_poly.type
_entity_poly.pdbx_seq_one_letter_code
_entity_poly.pdbx_strand_id
1 'polypeptide(L)'
;MRKRVITLCLTSLAFALGAVAQTQAVRVESPLVTEKDFVWYTEQKEAWRALTQKDSQNEEAWLNYYNAARYMAWYQEEDTTARQVVREMEAAIPDAYTFNYCAYRESTSGKGYGDAHAYAEAALAKLPAEMQFFDYDQWVCYLAMMGHEERMSQMAKLYFDSGLYSETVLRYNYNELAGMDEGGIVIANGDMAVIPKWLIQQGMGAHRDKTVVCAPFLAVQEYREWLFKKLGIELPVWESGSYADYEHRLLQTIIDHCGSRVYFTATTPPKMMEPWKEHLYNEGLLLKYSAEAYDNMSVKRRNVEQRYMLEYLLVSFRPDWTAGQRLSANYAVLLADLLPYYAKHDQKRYDWLMRLLVSGVTNTSFDEEEKQQYLNLLTNK
;
A
#
# COMPACT_ATOMS: atom_id res chain seq x y z
N MET A 1 58.78 58.16 42.07
CA MET A 1 57.51 57.64 42.50
C MET A 1 56.65 57.39 41.22
N ARG A 2 56.56 56.15 40.80
CA ARG A 2 55.74 55.74 39.61
C ARG A 2 54.43 55.11 40.11
N LYS A 3 53.30 55.77 39.83
CA LYS A 3 51.95 55.21 40.04
C LYS A 3 51.61 54.18 38.94
N ARG A 4 51.41 52.94 39.32
CA ARG A 4 50.87 51.91 38.45
C ARG A 4 49.30 52.05 38.40
N VAL A 5 48.77 52.31 37.28
CA VAL A 5 47.32 52.24 36.97
C VAL A 5 47.01 50.80 36.62
N ILE A 6 46.20 50.14 37.42
CA ILE A 6 45.66 48.81 37.12
C ILE A 6 44.37 49.01 36.31
N THR A 7 44.44 48.65 35.02
CA THR A 7 43.25 48.64 34.17
C THR A 7 42.56 47.28 34.34
N LEU A 8 41.37 47.29 34.95
CA LEU A 8 40.47 46.11 35.02
C LEU A 8 39.82 45.93 33.64
N CYS A 9 40.21 44.87 32.93
CA CYS A 9 39.45 44.41 31.76
C CYS A 9 38.26 43.56 32.24
N LEU A 10 37.06 44.12 32.17
CA LEU A 10 35.79 43.40 32.28
C LEU A 10 35.57 42.68 30.96
N THR A 11 35.89 41.39 30.90
CA THR A 11 35.47 40.52 29.82
C THR A 11 33.99 40.15 30.03
N SER A 12 33.10 40.84 29.30
CA SER A 12 31.70 40.46 29.15
C SER A 12 31.64 39.15 28.38
N LEU A 13 31.39 38.05 29.11
CA LEU A 13 31.01 36.76 28.53
C LEU A 13 29.57 36.93 27.95
N ALA A 14 29.46 37.22 26.67
CA ALA A 14 28.22 37.12 25.96
C ALA A 14 27.87 35.62 25.81
N PHE A 15 26.97 35.12 26.65
CA PHE A 15 26.30 33.85 26.38
C PHE A 15 25.48 34.02 25.09
N ALA A 16 26.04 33.61 23.99
CA ALA A 16 25.24 33.33 22.78
C ALA A 16 24.38 32.11 23.11
N LEU A 17 23.18 32.35 23.61
CA LEU A 17 22.09 31.39 23.54
C LEU A 17 21.81 31.20 22.06
N GLY A 18 22.43 30.18 21.47
CA GLY A 18 22.04 29.69 20.15
C GLY A 18 20.58 29.31 20.25
N ALA A 19 19.71 30.14 19.69
CA ALA A 19 18.35 29.70 19.40
C ALA A 19 18.50 28.53 18.43
N VAL A 20 18.39 27.31 18.93
CA VAL A 20 18.15 26.14 18.09
C VAL A 20 16.87 26.48 17.36
N ALA A 21 16.95 26.72 16.06
CA ALA A 21 15.77 26.96 15.24
C ALA A 21 14.84 25.77 15.50
N GLN A 22 13.71 26.04 16.15
CA GLN A 22 12.75 25.01 16.46
C GLN A 22 12.22 24.50 15.13
N THR A 23 12.43 23.22 14.83
CA THR A 23 11.94 22.59 13.60
C THR A 23 10.44 22.83 13.51
N GLN A 24 9.99 23.40 12.39
CA GLN A 24 8.57 23.60 12.15
C GLN A 24 7.87 22.23 12.05
N ALA A 25 6.78 22.06 12.78
CA ALA A 25 5.94 20.89 12.66
C ALA A 25 5.26 20.89 11.29
N VAL A 26 5.50 19.83 10.53
CA VAL A 26 4.95 19.59 9.20
C VAL A 26 4.17 18.28 9.26
N ARG A 27 3.02 18.22 8.60
CA ARG A 27 2.19 17.02 8.54
C ARG A 27 3.00 15.79 8.11
N VAL A 28 2.86 14.71 8.86
CA VAL A 28 3.58 13.46 8.65
C VAL A 28 2.74 12.54 7.78
N GLU A 29 3.08 12.51 6.50
CA GLU A 29 2.45 11.63 5.52
C GLU A 29 3.02 10.21 5.58
N SER A 30 2.28 9.26 4.98
CA SER A 30 2.77 7.90 4.80
C SER A 30 3.97 7.84 3.87
N PRO A 31 4.94 6.96 4.14
CA PRO A 31 5.98 6.62 3.17
C PRO A 31 5.47 6.11 1.82
N LEU A 32 4.23 5.60 1.76
CA LEU A 32 3.57 5.21 0.50
C LEU A 32 3.26 6.43 -0.37
N VAL A 33 2.99 7.58 0.25
CA VAL A 33 2.75 8.87 -0.43
C VAL A 33 4.07 9.58 -0.67
N THR A 34 4.81 9.85 0.41
CA THR A 34 6.09 10.58 0.35
C THR A 34 7.07 9.97 1.35
N GLU A 35 8.06 9.26 0.86
CA GLU A 35 9.13 8.69 1.69
C GLU A 35 10.08 9.79 2.18
N LYS A 36 10.37 9.78 3.48
CA LYS A 36 11.33 10.68 4.15
C LYS A 36 12.37 9.85 4.88
N ASP A 37 13.52 10.44 5.20
CA ASP A 37 14.57 9.77 5.94
C ASP A 37 14.32 9.73 7.46
N PHE A 38 15.13 8.95 8.14
CA PHE A 38 15.08 8.79 9.59
C PHE A 38 15.25 10.11 10.35
N VAL A 39 16.13 11.00 9.86
CA VAL A 39 16.41 12.29 10.52
C VAL A 39 15.17 13.16 10.48
N TRP A 40 14.52 13.25 9.32
CA TRP A 40 13.28 14.02 9.17
C TRP A 40 12.17 13.52 10.11
N TYR A 41 11.94 12.18 10.19
CA TYR A 41 10.94 11.65 11.12
C TYR A 41 11.29 11.92 12.59
N THR A 42 12.58 11.88 12.95
CA THR A 42 13.04 12.21 14.30
C THR A 42 12.74 13.67 14.65
N GLU A 43 13.04 14.59 13.75
CA GLU A 43 12.76 16.02 13.93
C GLU A 43 11.26 16.30 14.04
N GLN A 44 10.44 15.69 13.17
CA GLN A 44 8.99 15.85 13.22
C GLN A 44 8.38 15.27 14.50
N LYS A 45 8.89 14.13 14.95
CA LYS A 45 8.46 13.53 16.22
C LYS A 45 8.61 14.52 17.38
N GLU A 46 9.77 15.18 17.52
CA GLU A 46 10.01 16.15 18.59
C GLU A 46 9.19 17.44 18.41
N ALA A 47 9.04 17.92 17.17
CA ALA A 47 8.24 19.11 16.87
C ALA A 47 6.76 18.90 17.24
N TRP A 48 6.15 17.77 16.85
CA TRP A 48 4.77 17.46 17.18
C TRP A 48 4.56 17.12 18.65
N ARG A 49 5.54 16.45 19.30
CA ARG A 49 5.52 16.24 20.75
C ARG A 49 5.44 17.54 21.52
N ALA A 50 6.20 18.56 21.11
CA ALA A 50 6.14 19.87 21.77
C ALA A 50 4.75 20.50 21.67
N LEU A 51 4.00 20.26 20.58
CA LEU A 51 2.63 20.73 20.42
C LEU A 51 1.64 19.98 21.33
N THR A 52 1.79 18.65 21.51
CA THR A 52 0.96 17.90 22.47
C THR A 52 1.19 18.34 23.90
N GLN A 53 2.44 18.73 24.26
CA GLN A 53 2.75 19.30 25.59
C GLN A 53 2.14 20.67 25.82
N LYS A 54 2.01 21.48 24.74
CA LYS A 54 1.37 22.80 24.79
C LYS A 54 -0.14 22.71 24.90
N ASP A 55 -0.73 21.77 24.17
CA ASP A 55 -2.16 21.50 24.17
C ASP A 55 -2.39 19.98 24.10
N SER A 56 -2.68 19.38 25.24
CA SER A 56 -2.88 17.94 25.37
C SER A 56 -4.18 17.42 24.74
N GLN A 57 -5.09 18.31 24.31
CA GLN A 57 -6.34 17.95 23.63
C GLN A 57 -6.24 18.07 22.11
N ASN A 58 -5.09 18.47 21.57
CA ASN A 58 -4.87 18.60 20.14
C ASN A 58 -4.68 17.23 19.46
N GLU A 59 -5.77 16.66 18.95
CA GLU A 59 -5.75 15.34 18.28
C GLU A 59 -4.87 15.32 17.02
N GLU A 60 -4.77 16.40 16.25
CA GLU A 60 -3.90 16.50 15.09
C GLU A 60 -2.42 16.38 15.50
N ALA A 61 -2.04 17.07 16.59
CA ALA A 61 -0.66 16.97 17.10
C ALA A 61 -0.34 15.55 17.57
N TRP A 62 -1.25 14.89 18.26
CA TRP A 62 -1.10 13.49 18.66
C TRP A 62 -0.96 12.54 17.47
N LEU A 63 -1.80 12.68 16.44
CA LEU A 63 -1.75 11.83 15.25
C LEU A 63 -0.41 11.96 14.51
N ASN A 64 0.06 13.20 14.31
CA ASN A 64 1.34 13.42 13.64
C ASN A 64 2.54 12.99 14.49
N TYR A 65 2.49 13.16 15.82
CA TYR A 65 3.49 12.64 16.74
C TYR A 65 3.58 11.10 16.65
N TYR A 66 2.43 10.42 16.65
CA TYR A 66 2.35 8.98 16.48
C TYR A 66 2.88 8.53 15.11
N ASN A 67 2.47 9.18 14.03
CA ASN A 67 2.91 8.82 12.68
C ASN A 67 4.42 8.99 12.53
N ALA A 68 5.00 10.08 13.04
CA ALA A 68 6.44 10.28 13.02
C ALA A 68 7.18 9.17 13.80
N ALA A 69 6.72 8.82 14.99
CA ALA A 69 7.28 7.74 15.79
C ALA A 69 7.16 6.38 15.08
N ARG A 70 6.00 6.08 14.47
CA ARG A 70 5.75 4.83 13.78
C ARG A 70 6.62 4.66 12.53
N TYR A 71 6.80 5.71 11.73
CA TYR A 71 7.61 5.62 10.51
C TYR A 71 9.11 5.67 10.79
N MET A 72 9.52 6.35 11.86
CA MET A 72 10.89 6.26 12.37
C MET A 72 11.26 4.80 12.71
N ALA A 73 10.32 4.04 13.28
CA ALA A 73 10.51 2.63 13.64
C ALA A 73 10.82 1.71 12.43
N TRP A 74 10.48 2.12 11.20
CA TRP A 74 10.83 1.33 9.99
C TRP A 74 12.33 1.31 9.70
N TYR A 75 13.09 2.23 10.29
CA TYR A 75 14.55 2.30 10.19
C TYR A 75 15.27 1.63 11.36
N GLN A 76 14.54 1.01 12.31
CA GLN A 76 15.08 0.40 13.52
C GLN A 76 14.44 -0.97 13.77
N GLU A 77 15.26 -1.97 14.14
CA GLU A 77 14.77 -3.35 14.30
C GLU A 77 13.83 -3.54 15.52
N GLU A 78 13.99 -2.79 16.58
CA GLU A 78 13.18 -2.88 17.81
C GLU A 78 12.77 -1.50 18.32
N ASP A 79 11.77 -0.90 17.71
CA ASP A 79 11.25 0.38 18.20
C ASP A 79 9.87 0.20 18.88
N THR A 80 9.78 0.69 20.11
CA THR A 80 8.54 0.75 20.90
C THR A 80 8.01 2.18 21.03
N THR A 81 8.61 3.15 20.32
CA THR A 81 8.30 4.57 20.46
C THR A 81 6.86 4.89 20.11
N ALA A 82 6.34 4.32 19.00
CA ALA A 82 4.95 4.53 18.62
C ALA A 82 3.96 4.03 19.69
N ARG A 83 4.24 2.87 20.30
CA ARG A 83 3.44 2.33 21.40
C ARG A 83 3.49 3.22 22.65
N GLN A 84 4.64 3.83 22.95
CA GLN A 84 4.74 4.77 24.03
C GLN A 84 3.88 6.01 23.79
N VAL A 85 3.87 6.54 22.56
CA VAL A 85 2.98 7.65 22.18
C VAL A 85 1.51 7.29 22.43
N VAL A 86 1.09 6.06 22.09
CA VAL A 86 -0.29 5.61 22.34
C VAL A 86 -0.61 5.57 23.85
N ARG A 87 0.33 5.16 24.69
CA ARG A 87 0.15 5.23 26.17
C ARG A 87 0.05 6.67 26.69
N GLU A 88 0.80 7.59 26.11
CA GLU A 88 0.70 9.01 26.43
C GLU A 88 -0.68 9.58 26.00
N MET A 89 -1.21 9.15 24.83
CA MET A 89 -2.57 9.49 24.39
C MET A 89 -3.64 8.92 25.31
N GLU A 90 -3.50 7.66 25.77
CA GLU A 90 -4.44 7.03 26.68
C GLU A 90 -4.62 7.85 27.96
N ALA A 91 -3.53 8.44 28.47
CA ALA A 91 -3.57 9.31 29.64
C ALA A 91 -4.18 10.69 29.35
N ALA A 92 -4.04 11.23 28.13
CA ALA A 92 -4.43 12.58 27.78
C ALA A 92 -5.81 12.68 27.11
N ILE A 93 -6.11 11.76 26.19
CA ILE A 93 -7.30 11.80 25.31
C ILE A 93 -7.95 10.41 25.17
N PRO A 94 -8.25 9.66 26.26
CA PRO A 94 -8.66 8.25 26.21
C PRO A 94 -9.95 8.01 25.40
N ASP A 95 -10.81 9.02 25.34
CA ASP A 95 -12.09 8.91 24.62
C ASP A 95 -12.02 9.42 23.18
N ALA A 96 -10.87 9.95 22.70
CA ALA A 96 -10.75 10.54 21.39
C ALA A 96 -10.74 9.48 20.27
N TYR A 97 -11.16 9.90 19.07
CA TYR A 97 -10.98 9.11 17.85
C TYR A 97 -9.51 8.72 17.66
N THR A 98 -8.62 9.70 17.72
CA THR A 98 -7.18 9.54 17.47
C THR A 98 -6.54 8.51 18.38
N PHE A 99 -6.88 8.50 19.69
CA PHE A 99 -6.37 7.45 20.59
C PHE A 99 -6.84 6.06 20.16
N ASN A 100 -8.14 5.85 19.97
CA ASN A 100 -8.69 4.56 19.59
C ASN A 100 -8.13 4.06 18.24
N TYR A 101 -7.98 4.95 17.28
CA TYR A 101 -7.38 4.65 15.99
C TYR A 101 -5.91 4.20 16.10
N CYS A 102 -5.08 4.93 16.85
CA CYS A 102 -3.68 4.58 17.07
C CYS A 102 -3.52 3.31 17.90
N ALA A 103 -4.37 3.10 18.92
CA ALA A 103 -4.41 1.89 19.73
C ALA A 103 -4.79 0.66 18.88
N TYR A 104 -5.78 0.77 17.99
CA TYR A 104 -6.10 -0.26 17.01
C TYR A 104 -4.87 -0.61 16.15
N ARG A 105 -4.18 0.38 15.58
CA ARG A 105 -3.00 0.15 14.75
C ARG A 105 -1.86 -0.56 15.50
N GLU A 106 -1.63 -0.22 16.78
CA GLU A 106 -0.63 -0.90 17.61
C GLU A 106 -1.07 -2.30 18.04
N SER A 107 -2.37 -2.55 18.19
CA SER A 107 -2.90 -3.87 18.52
C SER A 107 -2.73 -4.85 17.36
N THR A 108 -2.81 -4.38 16.11
CA THR A 108 -2.63 -5.19 14.90
C THR A 108 -1.17 -5.38 14.47
N SER A 109 -0.22 -4.66 15.08
CA SER A 109 1.21 -4.69 14.71
C SER A 109 1.96 -5.97 15.18
N GLY A 110 1.27 -7.03 15.60
CA GLY A 110 1.86 -8.30 16.04
C GLY A 110 2.45 -8.29 17.45
N LYS A 111 2.62 -7.12 18.08
CA LYS A 111 3.12 -6.98 19.45
C LYS A 111 2.01 -6.87 20.50
N GLY A 112 0.73 -6.80 20.07
CA GLY A 112 -0.48 -6.69 20.90
C GLY A 112 -0.46 -5.49 21.87
N TYR A 113 -1.31 -4.48 21.66
CA TYR A 113 -1.48 -3.36 22.60
C TYR A 113 -2.69 -3.58 23.51
N GLY A 114 -3.72 -4.26 23.02
CA GLY A 114 -4.97 -4.53 23.70
C GLY A 114 -5.97 -5.20 22.75
N ASP A 115 -7.26 -5.01 23.01
CA ASP A 115 -8.33 -5.54 22.17
C ASP A 115 -8.50 -4.68 20.90
N ALA A 116 -7.90 -5.15 19.79
CA ALA A 116 -7.96 -4.47 18.50
C ALA A 116 -9.41 -4.23 18.03
N HIS A 117 -10.31 -5.19 18.27
CA HIS A 117 -11.71 -5.06 17.86
C HIS A 117 -12.42 -3.97 18.65
N ALA A 118 -12.23 -3.92 19.97
CA ALA A 118 -12.82 -2.87 20.82
C ALA A 118 -12.33 -1.48 20.40
N TYR A 119 -11.04 -1.29 20.15
CA TYR A 119 -10.51 0.00 19.69
C TYR A 119 -11.03 0.38 18.31
N ALA A 120 -11.12 -0.58 17.37
CA ALA A 120 -11.66 -0.30 16.04
C ALA A 120 -13.12 0.18 16.09
N GLU A 121 -13.98 -0.52 16.81
CA GLU A 121 -15.40 -0.13 16.94
C GLU A 121 -15.57 1.20 17.69
N ALA A 122 -14.75 1.46 18.73
CA ALA A 122 -14.74 2.74 19.43
C ALA A 122 -14.32 3.91 18.52
N ALA A 123 -13.32 3.70 17.64
CA ALA A 123 -12.92 4.70 16.67
C ALA A 123 -13.99 4.89 15.58
N LEU A 124 -14.54 3.82 15.01
CA LEU A 124 -15.58 3.88 13.99
C LEU A 124 -16.87 4.57 14.47
N ALA A 125 -17.14 4.52 15.77
CA ALA A 125 -18.27 5.26 16.38
C ALA A 125 -18.01 6.78 16.47
N LYS A 126 -16.78 7.25 16.25
CA LYS A 126 -16.33 8.64 16.44
C LYS A 126 -15.57 9.18 15.22
N LEU A 127 -15.90 8.70 14.03
CA LEU A 127 -15.21 9.15 12.81
C LEU A 127 -15.19 10.67 12.69
N PRO A 128 -14.05 11.29 12.40
CA PRO A 128 -13.96 12.72 12.19
C PRO A 128 -14.72 13.15 10.92
N ALA A 129 -15.17 14.38 10.86
CA ALA A 129 -15.86 14.93 9.68
C ALA A 129 -14.97 14.91 8.42
N GLU A 130 -13.67 15.10 8.61
CA GLU A 130 -12.65 15.03 7.55
C GLU A 130 -11.66 13.93 7.90
N MET A 131 -11.74 12.81 7.20
CA MET A 131 -10.80 11.72 7.30
C MET A 131 -9.59 11.93 6.38
N GLN A 132 -8.43 11.43 6.82
CA GLN A 132 -7.24 11.34 6.01
C GLN A 132 -7.25 10.01 5.25
N PHE A 133 -6.41 9.88 4.20
CA PHE A 133 -6.39 8.66 3.41
C PHE A 133 -6.07 7.40 4.26
N PHE A 134 -5.21 7.52 5.29
CA PHE A 134 -4.92 6.43 6.21
C PHE A 134 -6.11 5.95 7.02
N ASP A 135 -6.98 6.86 7.42
CA ASP A 135 -8.18 6.49 8.15
C ASP A 135 -9.05 5.60 7.27
N TYR A 136 -9.22 6.00 6.02
CA TYR A 136 -9.97 5.20 5.04
C TYR A 136 -9.33 3.83 4.79
N ASP A 137 -8.01 3.78 4.58
CA ASP A 137 -7.28 2.51 4.37
C ASP A 137 -7.52 1.54 5.51
N GLN A 138 -7.34 2.00 6.76
CA GLN A 138 -7.49 1.15 7.93
C GLN A 138 -8.93 0.65 8.09
N TRP A 139 -9.92 1.52 7.84
CA TRP A 139 -11.32 1.13 8.01
C TRP A 139 -11.83 0.25 6.88
N VAL A 140 -11.41 0.47 5.65
CA VAL A 140 -11.71 -0.47 4.54
C VAL A 140 -11.12 -1.84 4.84
N CYS A 141 -9.86 -1.91 5.27
CA CYS A 141 -9.19 -3.16 5.62
C CYS A 141 -9.85 -3.86 6.82
N TYR A 142 -10.12 -3.14 7.92
CA TYR A 142 -10.76 -3.72 9.10
C TYR A 142 -12.14 -4.29 8.78
N LEU A 143 -12.99 -3.51 8.10
CA LEU A 143 -14.34 -3.93 7.78
C LEU A 143 -14.36 -5.11 6.80
N ALA A 144 -13.43 -5.15 5.84
CA ALA A 144 -13.26 -6.30 4.95
C ALA A 144 -12.79 -7.54 5.72
N MET A 145 -11.81 -7.38 6.60
CA MET A 145 -11.25 -8.44 7.43
C MET A 145 -12.28 -9.07 8.36
N MET A 146 -13.21 -8.26 8.88
CA MET A 146 -14.33 -8.72 9.72
C MET A 146 -15.54 -9.24 8.92
N GLY A 147 -15.46 -9.28 7.58
CA GLY A 147 -16.57 -9.73 6.73
C GLY A 147 -17.76 -8.77 6.69
N HIS A 148 -17.60 -7.53 7.12
CA HIS A 148 -18.65 -6.51 7.12
C HIS A 148 -18.83 -5.87 5.73
N GLU A 149 -19.28 -6.64 4.75
CA GLU A 149 -19.28 -6.28 3.32
C GLU A 149 -20.01 -4.95 3.03
N GLU A 150 -21.16 -4.72 3.63
CA GLU A 150 -21.93 -3.49 3.41
C GLU A 150 -21.22 -2.25 3.96
N ARG A 151 -20.73 -2.31 5.21
CA ARG A 151 -19.96 -1.22 5.84
C ARG A 151 -18.66 -0.96 5.08
N MET A 152 -17.96 -2.03 4.65
CA MET A 152 -16.75 -1.93 3.83
C MET A 152 -17.03 -1.24 2.51
N SER A 153 -18.12 -1.62 1.82
CA SER A 153 -18.53 -1.01 0.55
C SER A 153 -18.83 0.48 0.71
N GLN A 154 -19.53 0.87 1.77
CA GLN A 154 -19.82 2.27 2.07
C GLN A 154 -18.52 3.05 2.34
N MET A 155 -17.61 2.51 3.14
CA MET A 155 -16.32 3.14 3.45
C MET A 155 -15.43 3.27 2.21
N ALA A 156 -15.36 2.21 1.39
CA ALA A 156 -14.60 2.22 0.13
C ALA A 156 -15.16 3.26 -0.86
N LYS A 157 -16.49 3.41 -0.90
CA LYS A 157 -17.11 4.46 -1.73
C LYS A 157 -16.77 5.85 -1.22
N LEU A 158 -16.86 6.11 0.08
CA LEU A 158 -16.47 7.40 0.67
C LEU A 158 -14.99 7.71 0.38
N TYR A 159 -14.13 6.69 0.48
CA TYR A 159 -12.72 6.85 0.18
C TYR A 159 -12.48 7.20 -1.30
N PHE A 160 -13.14 6.52 -2.22
CA PHE A 160 -13.06 6.82 -3.65
C PHE A 160 -13.55 8.26 -3.96
N ASP A 161 -14.69 8.64 -3.40
CA ASP A 161 -15.31 9.94 -3.62
C ASP A 161 -14.49 11.10 -3.00
N SER A 162 -13.66 10.82 -1.98
CA SER A 162 -12.77 11.81 -1.37
C SER A 162 -11.67 12.30 -2.31
N GLY A 163 -11.33 11.54 -3.34
CA GLY A 163 -10.22 11.84 -4.26
C GLY A 163 -8.84 11.77 -3.63
N LEU A 164 -8.70 11.26 -2.41
CA LEU A 164 -7.42 11.18 -1.69
C LEU A 164 -6.54 10.02 -2.15
N TYR A 165 -7.10 9.03 -2.86
CA TYR A 165 -6.31 7.89 -3.31
C TYR A 165 -5.54 8.18 -4.58
N SER A 166 -4.34 7.61 -4.71
CA SER A 166 -3.48 7.77 -5.88
C SER A 166 -4.19 7.35 -7.18
N GLU A 167 -4.29 8.30 -8.11
CA GLU A 167 -4.87 8.04 -9.43
C GLU A 167 -4.03 7.02 -10.23
N THR A 168 -2.72 7.08 -10.12
CA THR A 168 -1.78 6.14 -10.77
C THR A 168 -1.99 4.71 -10.26
N VAL A 169 -2.12 4.55 -8.93
CA VAL A 169 -2.39 3.23 -8.32
C VAL A 169 -3.76 2.70 -8.71
N LEU A 170 -4.80 3.55 -8.73
CA LEU A 170 -6.12 3.16 -9.21
C LEU A 170 -6.10 2.68 -10.66
N ARG A 171 -5.42 3.40 -11.57
CA ARG A 171 -5.33 3.03 -13.00
C ARG A 171 -4.59 1.71 -13.21
N TYR A 172 -3.51 1.49 -12.46
CA TYR A 172 -2.80 0.20 -12.51
C TYR A 172 -3.74 -0.96 -12.11
N ASN A 173 -4.40 -0.84 -10.97
CA ASN A 173 -5.32 -1.86 -10.46
C ASN A 173 -6.58 -2.03 -11.33
N TYR A 174 -7.06 -0.95 -11.96
CA TYR A 174 -8.11 -1.05 -12.97
C TYR A 174 -7.69 -1.94 -14.14
N ASN A 175 -6.46 -1.76 -14.65
CA ASN A 175 -5.94 -2.60 -15.72
C ASN A 175 -5.78 -4.07 -15.29
N GLU A 176 -5.37 -4.34 -14.05
CA GLU A 176 -5.36 -5.71 -13.55
C GLU A 176 -6.77 -6.33 -13.59
N LEU A 177 -7.79 -5.63 -13.07
CA LEU A 177 -9.18 -6.11 -13.11
C LEU A 177 -9.73 -6.23 -14.53
N ALA A 178 -9.41 -5.29 -15.41
CA ALA A 178 -9.83 -5.30 -16.81
C ALA A 178 -9.21 -6.46 -17.61
N GLY A 179 -8.00 -6.91 -17.21
CA GLY A 179 -7.32 -8.06 -17.81
C GLY A 179 -7.98 -9.40 -17.50
N MET A 180 -8.73 -9.50 -16.42
CA MET A 180 -9.38 -10.74 -15.98
C MET A 180 -10.61 -11.08 -16.84
N ASP A 181 -10.88 -12.35 -16.95
CA ASP A 181 -12.15 -12.84 -17.51
C ASP A 181 -13.31 -12.61 -16.53
N GLU A 182 -14.55 -12.73 -17.01
CA GLU A 182 -15.76 -12.56 -16.20
C GLU A 182 -15.80 -13.56 -15.03
N GLY A 183 -16.23 -13.09 -13.86
CA GLY A 183 -16.28 -13.90 -12.65
C GLY A 183 -14.91 -14.34 -12.12
N GLY A 184 -13.83 -13.69 -12.56
CA GLY A 184 -12.47 -13.99 -12.12
C GLY A 184 -12.24 -13.69 -10.65
N ILE A 185 -11.29 -14.42 -10.04
CA ILE A 185 -10.91 -14.31 -8.64
C ILE A 185 -9.43 -13.94 -8.59
N VAL A 186 -9.09 -12.79 -8.04
CA VAL A 186 -7.69 -12.37 -7.91
C VAL A 186 -7.21 -12.49 -6.47
N ILE A 187 -6.17 -13.28 -6.28
CA ILE A 187 -5.42 -13.39 -5.03
C ILE A 187 -4.35 -12.29 -5.03
N ALA A 188 -4.47 -11.35 -4.12
CA ALA A 188 -3.64 -10.18 -4.03
C ALA A 188 -2.99 -10.08 -2.65
N ASN A 189 -1.77 -9.53 -2.61
CA ASN A 189 -1.01 -9.33 -1.39
C ASN A 189 -0.55 -7.88 -1.28
N GLY A 190 -0.91 -7.24 -0.16
CA GLY A 190 -0.56 -5.86 0.17
C GLY A 190 -1.63 -4.83 -0.20
N ASP A 191 -1.60 -3.73 0.52
CA ASP A 191 -2.61 -2.67 0.50
C ASP A 191 -2.78 -2.07 -0.90
N MET A 192 -1.67 -1.82 -1.60
CA MET A 192 -1.68 -1.24 -2.95
C MET A 192 -2.21 -2.20 -4.04
N ALA A 193 -2.38 -3.46 -3.74
CA ALA A 193 -2.94 -4.46 -4.65
C ALA A 193 -4.39 -4.84 -4.32
N VAL A 194 -4.86 -4.51 -3.12
CA VAL A 194 -6.20 -4.91 -2.62
C VAL A 194 -7.15 -3.73 -2.53
N ILE A 195 -6.79 -2.71 -1.75
CA ILE A 195 -7.67 -1.54 -1.49
C ILE A 195 -8.11 -0.86 -2.79
N PRO A 196 -7.21 -0.51 -3.74
CA PRO A 196 -7.65 0.17 -4.96
C PRO A 196 -8.64 -0.64 -5.80
N LYS A 197 -8.55 -1.98 -5.77
CA LYS A 197 -9.53 -2.83 -6.45
C LYS A 197 -10.91 -2.70 -5.81
N TRP A 198 -10.98 -2.70 -4.48
CA TRP A 198 -12.26 -2.48 -3.78
C TRP A 198 -12.80 -1.07 -4.02
N LEU A 199 -11.94 -0.03 -4.07
CA LEU A 199 -12.35 1.33 -4.41
C LEU A 199 -12.94 1.41 -5.84
N ILE A 200 -12.30 0.75 -6.81
CA ILE A 200 -12.81 0.67 -8.19
C ILE A 200 -14.17 -0.04 -8.23
N GLN A 201 -14.32 -1.14 -7.49
CA GLN A 201 -15.58 -1.89 -7.47
C GLN A 201 -16.69 -1.12 -6.75
N GLN A 202 -16.44 -0.50 -5.63
CA GLN A 202 -17.48 0.13 -4.81
C GLN A 202 -17.69 1.62 -5.15
N GLY A 203 -16.63 2.37 -5.41
CA GLY A 203 -16.69 3.77 -5.76
C GLY A 203 -17.04 4.00 -7.22
N MET A 204 -16.24 3.46 -8.14
CA MET A 204 -16.44 3.61 -9.57
C MET A 204 -17.56 2.70 -10.13
N GLY A 205 -17.90 1.61 -9.43
CA GLY A 205 -18.90 0.65 -9.87
C GLY A 205 -18.43 -0.29 -11.00
N ALA A 206 -17.12 -0.33 -11.28
CA ALA A 206 -16.54 -1.16 -12.34
C ALA A 206 -16.09 -2.53 -11.81
N HIS A 207 -16.11 -3.56 -12.66
CA HIS A 207 -15.57 -4.90 -12.38
C HIS A 207 -16.13 -5.58 -11.12
N ARG A 208 -17.40 -5.33 -10.76
CA ARG A 208 -18.08 -5.93 -9.60
C ARG A 208 -18.32 -7.42 -9.71
N ASP A 209 -18.21 -7.97 -10.89
CA ASP A 209 -18.28 -9.40 -11.19
C ASP A 209 -17.07 -10.18 -10.69
N LYS A 210 -15.98 -9.50 -10.34
CA LYS A 210 -14.72 -10.11 -9.89
C LYS A 210 -14.62 -10.17 -8.38
N THR A 211 -13.97 -11.21 -7.85
CA THR A 211 -13.71 -11.34 -6.41
C THR A 211 -12.25 -11.01 -6.11
N VAL A 212 -12.02 -10.08 -5.20
CA VAL A 212 -10.68 -9.73 -4.70
C VAL A 212 -10.44 -10.44 -3.38
N VAL A 213 -9.42 -11.29 -3.33
CA VAL A 213 -9.00 -12.04 -2.16
C VAL A 213 -7.72 -11.39 -1.59
N CYS A 214 -7.81 -10.89 -0.37
CA CYS A 214 -6.64 -10.41 0.37
C CYS A 214 -5.94 -11.60 1.03
N ALA A 215 -4.80 -12.04 0.49
CA ALA A 215 -4.10 -13.22 0.99
C ALA A 215 -3.73 -13.11 2.49
N PRO A 216 -3.18 -11.99 3.01
CA PRO A 216 -2.90 -11.85 4.44
C PRO A 216 -4.14 -11.99 5.34
N PHE A 217 -5.33 -11.62 4.86
CA PHE A 217 -6.56 -11.73 5.66
C PHE A 217 -7.06 -13.17 5.81
N LEU A 218 -6.52 -14.10 5.03
CA LEU A 218 -6.78 -15.53 5.25
C LEU A 218 -6.33 -16.01 6.64
N ALA A 219 -5.47 -15.25 7.33
CA ALA A 219 -5.12 -15.51 8.73
C ALA A 219 -6.29 -15.26 9.71
N VAL A 220 -7.28 -14.46 9.33
CA VAL A 220 -8.40 -14.05 10.18
C VAL A 220 -9.61 -14.97 9.94
N GLN A 221 -10.19 -15.50 10.99
CA GLN A 221 -11.29 -16.49 10.89
C GLN A 221 -12.52 -15.88 10.22
N GLU A 222 -12.94 -14.71 10.65
CA GLU A 222 -14.12 -14.00 10.15
C GLU A 222 -14.03 -13.75 8.64
N TYR A 223 -12.83 -13.38 8.16
CA TYR A 223 -12.59 -13.20 6.73
C TYR A 223 -12.71 -14.50 5.95
N ARG A 224 -12.12 -15.59 6.45
CA ARG A 224 -12.21 -16.91 5.81
C ARG A 224 -13.64 -17.37 5.71
N GLU A 225 -14.40 -17.30 6.80
CA GLU A 225 -15.82 -17.71 6.85
C GLU A 225 -16.65 -16.92 5.85
N TRP A 226 -16.47 -15.59 5.83
CA TRP A 226 -17.14 -14.72 4.86
C TRP A 226 -16.75 -15.03 3.42
N LEU A 227 -15.44 -15.15 3.12
CA LEU A 227 -14.93 -15.39 1.78
C LEU A 227 -15.40 -16.74 1.23
N PHE A 228 -15.24 -17.81 1.99
CA PHE A 228 -15.61 -19.15 1.54
C PHE A 228 -17.13 -19.28 1.33
N LYS A 229 -17.92 -18.67 2.20
CA LYS A 229 -19.40 -18.56 2.02
C LYS A 229 -19.72 -17.78 0.74
N LYS A 230 -19.05 -16.66 0.47
CA LYS A 230 -19.23 -15.84 -0.76
C LYS A 230 -18.89 -16.62 -2.02
N LEU A 231 -17.84 -17.43 -1.98
CA LEU A 231 -17.43 -18.29 -3.10
C LEU A 231 -18.30 -19.53 -3.25
N GLY A 232 -19.15 -19.87 -2.29
CA GLY A 232 -19.94 -21.09 -2.26
C GLY A 232 -19.10 -22.35 -2.06
N ILE A 233 -17.99 -22.24 -1.34
CA ILE A 233 -17.01 -23.30 -1.09
C ILE A 233 -17.04 -23.65 0.38
N GLU A 234 -16.90 -24.93 0.72
CA GLU A 234 -16.75 -25.38 2.09
C GLU A 234 -15.37 -24.94 2.64
N LEU A 235 -15.38 -24.30 3.82
CA LEU A 235 -14.15 -23.86 4.47
C LEU A 235 -13.40 -25.07 5.04
N PRO A 236 -12.13 -25.33 4.63
CA PRO A 236 -11.33 -26.40 5.21
C PRO A 236 -11.12 -26.22 6.72
N VAL A 237 -11.24 -27.32 7.46
CA VAL A 237 -10.99 -27.33 8.90
C VAL A 237 -9.50 -27.29 9.17
N TRP A 238 -9.08 -26.41 10.08
CA TRP A 238 -7.70 -26.43 10.58
C TRP A 238 -7.57 -27.48 11.69
N GLU A 239 -7.06 -28.65 11.34
CA GLU A 239 -6.93 -29.76 12.29
C GLU A 239 -5.63 -29.67 13.12
N SER A 240 -4.50 -29.40 12.47
CA SER A 240 -3.18 -29.26 13.11
C SER A 240 -2.14 -28.78 12.07
N GLY A 241 -0.95 -28.42 12.53
CA GLY A 241 0.18 -28.03 11.68
C GLY A 241 0.46 -26.54 11.68
N SER A 242 1.31 -26.08 10.77
CA SER A 242 1.67 -24.69 10.65
C SER A 242 0.55 -23.89 9.96
N TYR A 243 0.48 -22.58 10.26
CA TYR A 243 -0.43 -21.69 9.52
C TYR A 243 -0.12 -21.69 8.00
N ALA A 244 1.14 -21.78 7.63
CA ALA A 244 1.54 -21.81 6.21
C ALA A 244 0.94 -23.03 5.46
N ASP A 245 0.89 -24.19 6.10
CA ASP A 245 0.26 -25.39 5.52
C ASP A 245 -1.25 -25.22 5.38
N TYR A 246 -1.85 -24.56 6.36
CA TYR A 246 -3.29 -24.26 6.33
C TYR A 246 -3.62 -23.20 5.25
N GLU A 247 -2.87 -22.12 5.16
CA GLU A 247 -2.98 -21.11 4.11
C GLU A 247 -2.87 -21.73 2.72
N HIS A 248 -1.88 -22.61 2.52
CA HIS A 248 -1.74 -23.36 1.28
C HIS A 248 -2.99 -24.19 0.96
N ARG A 249 -3.57 -24.89 1.95
CA ARG A 249 -4.80 -25.67 1.79
C ARG A 249 -6.00 -24.79 1.44
N LEU A 250 -6.12 -23.60 2.04
CA LEU A 250 -7.17 -22.64 1.71
C LEU A 250 -7.07 -22.23 0.23
N LEU A 251 -5.87 -21.85 -0.23
CA LEU A 251 -5.63 -21.46 -1.62
C LEU A 251 -5.85 -22.62 -2.59
N GLN A 252 -5.39 -23.82 -2.25
CA GLN A 252 -5.65 -25.03 -3.05
C GLN A 252 -7.14 -25.30 -3.19
N THR A 253 -7.91 -25.17 -2.11
CA THR A 253 -9.36 -25.39 -2.15
C THR A 253 -10.06 -24.35 -3.07
N ILE A 254 -9.59 -23.10 -3.06
CA ILE A 254 -10.10 -22.07 -3.98
C ILE A 254 -9.75 -22.44 -5.43
N ILE A 255 -8.54 -22.89 -5.69
CA ILE A 255 -8.07 -23.28 -7.03
C ILE A 255 -8.83 -24.52 -7.54
N ASP A 256 -8.99 -25.55 -6.70
CA ASP A 256 -9.70 -26.78 -7.07
C ASP A 256 -11.15 -26.51 -7.44
N HIS A 257 -11.80 -25.55 -6.75
CA HIS A 257 -13.18 -25.20 -7.01
C HIS A 257 -13.36 -24.23 -8.17
N CYS A 258 -12.45 -23.24 -8.29
CA CYS A 258 -12.60 -22.11 -9.22
C CYS A 258 -11.81 -22.29 -10.52
N GLY A 259 -10.78 -23.15 -10.53
CA GLY A 259 -9.97 -23.49 -11.70
C GLY A 259 -9.36 -22.27 -12.38
N SER A 260 -9.52 -22.19 -13.69
CA SER A 260 -8.94 -21.12 -14.53
C SER A 260 -9.52 -19.71 -14.28
N ARG A 261 -10.45 -19.55 -13.33
CA ARG A 261 -10.90 -18.23 -12.88
C ARG A 261 -9.97 -17.58 -11.86
N VAL A 262 -8.95 -18.33 -11.36
CA VAL A 262 -8.03 -17.82 -10.33
C VAL A 262 -6.84 -17.11 -10.97
N TYR A 263 -6.55 -15.93 -10.44
CA TYR A 263 -5.45 -15.06 -10.83
C TYR A 263 -4.64 -14.67 -9.59
N PHE A 264 -3.35 -14.38 -9.79
CA PHE A 264 -2.46 -13.84 -8.78
C PHE A 264 -1.88 -12.50 -9.24
N THR A 265 -1.77 -11.54 -8.33
CA THR A 265 -1.07 -10.28 -8.61
C THR A 265 0.44 -10.50 -8.61
N ALA A 266 1.19 -9.63 -9.30
CA ALA A 266 2.66 -9.63 -9.26
C ALA A 266 3.23 -9.36 -7.84
N THR A 267 2.43 -8.80 -6.95
CA THR A 267 2.81 -8.54 -5.55
C THR A 267 2.65 -9.76 -4.64
N THR A 268 2.03 -10.85 -5.13
CA THR A 268 1.91 -12.10 -4.39
C THR A 268 3.29 -12.73 -4.23
N PRO A 269 3.73 -13.08 -3.00
CA PRO A 269 5.05 -13.66 -2.78
C PRO A 269 5.29 -14.93 -3.61
N PRO A 270 6.42 -15.08 -4.31
CA PRO A 270 6.71 -16.27 -5.12
C PRO A 270 6.58 -17.58 -4.35
N LYS A 271 6.97 -17.60 -3.07
CA LYS A 271 6.83 -18.77 -2.19
C LYS A 271 5.38 -19.21 -2.03
N MET A 272 4.43 -18.28 -2.00
CA MET A 272 3.00 -18.59 -1.91
C MET A 272 2.49 -19.26 -3.20
N MET A 273 3.04 -18.88 -4.35
CA MET A 273 2.65 -19.39 -5.66
C MET A 273 3.43 -20.64 -6.10
N GLU A 274 4.53 -20.98 -5.39
CA GLU A 274 5.46 -22.05 -5.76
C GLU A 274 4.77 -23.41 -6.08
N PRO A 275 3.73 -23.85 -5.34
CA PRO A 275 3.05 -25.10 -5.61
C PRO A 275 2.38 -25.17 -7.00
N TRP A 276 2.00 -24.04 -7.55
CA TRP A 276 1.29 -23.94 -8.83
C TRP A 276 2.11 -23.31 -9.95
N LYS A 277 3.39 -23.05 -9.77
CA LYS A 277 4.24 -22.28 -10.71
C LYS A 277 4.20 -22.78 -12.15
N GLU A 278 4.13 -24.10 -12.35
CA GLU A 278 4.07 -24.73 -13.68
C GLU A 278 2.69 -24.57 -14.35
N HIS A 279 1.69 -24.13 -13.58
CA HIS A 279 0.33 -23.89 -14.03
C HIS A 279 -0.06 -22.39 -14.01
N LEU A 280 0.93 -21.50 -13.77
CA LEU A 280 0.71 -20.05 -13.78
C LEU A 280 1.18 -19.44 -15.10
N TYR A 281 0.26 -18.87 -15.82
CA TYR A 281 0.46 -18.25 -17.13
C TYR A 281 0.34 -16.74 -17.02
N ASN A 282 1.38 -16.01 -17.44
CA ASN A 282 1.34 -14.55 -17.46
C ASN A 282 0.37 -14.07 -18.55
N GLU A 283 -0.71 -13.39 -18.17
CA GLU A 283 -1.69 -12.76 -19.07
C GLU A 283 -1.53 -11.23 -19.16
N GLY A 284 -0.40 -10.71 -18.71
CA GLY A 284 -0.11 -9.28 -18.71
C GLY A 284 0.32 -8.81 -17.33
N LEU A 285 -0.55 -8.16 -16.57
CA LEU A 285 -0.27 -7.71 -15.21
C LEU A 285 -0.57 -8.78 -14.15
N LEU A 286 -1.21 -9.86 -14.53
CA LEU A 286 -1.62 -10.96 -13.64
C LEU A 286 -1.07 -12.29 -14.14
N LEU A 287 -0.92 -13.23 -13.20
CA LEU A 287 -0.64 -14.64 -13.45
C LEU A 287 -1.96 -15.42 -13.31
N LYS A 288 -2.42 -16.07 -14.36
CA LYS A 288 -3.62 -16.89 -14.34
C LYS A 288 -3.28 -18.35 -14.09
N TYR A 289 -4.01 -18.99 -13.20
CA TYR A 289 -3.95 -20.44 -13.06
C TYR A 289 -4.65 -21.15 -14.23
N SER A 290 -3.99 -22.15 -14.81
CA SER A 290 -4.61 -23.08 -15.76
C SER A 290 -4.00 -24.45 -15.62
N ALA A 291 -4.84 -25.49 -15.54
CA ALA A 291 -4.39 -26.88 -15.52
C ALA A 291 -3.77 -27.29 -16.86
N GLU A 292 -4.17 -26.65 -17.96
CA GLU A 292 -3.70 -26.92 -19.31
C GLU A 292 -2.97 -25.72 -19.90
N ALA A 293 -1.93 -26.00 -20.69
CA ALA A 293 -1.21 -24.97 -21.43
C ALA A 293 -2.09 -24.36 -22.52
N TYR A 294 -1.99 -23.05 -22.74
CA TYR A 294 -2.71 -22.31 -23.78
C TYR A 294 -1.87 -21.15 -24.32
N ASP A 295 -2.34 -20.53 -25.41
CA ASP A 295 -1.72 -19.35 -26.01
C ASP A 295 -1.99 -18.09 -25.18
N ASN A 296 -1.17 -17.85 -24.16
CA ASN A 296 -1.25 -16.64 -23.34
C ASN A 296 -0.72 -15.39 -24.05
N MET A 297 0.00 -15.52 -25.16
CA MET A 297 0.45 -14.38 -25.97
C MET A 297 -0.73 -13.65 -26.63
N SER A 298 -1.70 -14.40 -27.15
CA SER A 298 -2.92 -13.81 -27.70
C SER A 298 -3.72 -13.05 -26.64
N VAL A 299 -3.73 -13.56 -25.40
CA VAL A 299 -4.40 -12.91 -24.26
C VAL A 299 -3.67 -11.63 -23.85
N LYS A 300 -2.34 -11.65 -23.73
CA LYS A 300 -1.53 -10.44 -23.46
C LYS A 300 -1.81 -9.35 -24.50
N ARG A 301 -1.82 -9.72 -25.77
CA ARG A 301 -2.12 -8.79 -26.86
C ARG A 301 -3.53 -8.19 -26.72
N ARG A 302 -4.55 -9.03 -26.55
CA ARG A 302 -5.94 -8.58 -26.33
C ARG A 302 -6.00 -7.59 -25.16
N ASN A 303 -5.33 -7.88 -24.03
CA ASN A 303 -5.34 -7.03 -22.85
C ASN A 303 -4.73 -5.65 -23.15
N VAL A 304 -3.56 -5.62 -23.81
CA VAL A 304 -2.89 -4.35 -24.17
C VAL A 304 -3.64 -3.59 -25.26
N GLU A 305 -4.21 -4.29 -26.24
CA GLU A 305 -4.87 -3.66 -27.39
C GLU A 305 -6.29 -3.17 -27.11
N GLN A 306 -7.00 -3.79 -26.15
CA GLN A 306 -8.45 -3.61 -26.03
C GLN A 306 -8.95 -3.36 -24.60
N ARG A 307 -8.20 -3.78 -23.56
CA ARG A 307 -8.69 -3.77 -22.18
C ARG A 307 -7.97 -2.78 -21.29
N TYR A 308 -6.65 -2.59 -21.49
CA TYR A 308 -5.85 -1.72 -20.63
C TYR A 308 -5.92 -0.27 -21.08
N MET A 309 -6.08 0.61 -20.12
CA MET A 309 -5.90 2.05 -20.31
C MET A 309 -4.43 2.36 -20.10
N LEU A 310 -3.66 2.52 -21.18
CA LEU A 310 -2.20 2.72 -21.13
C LEU A 310 -1.77 4.15 -21.47
N GLU A 311 -2.69 4.97 -22.02
CA GLU A 311 -2.40 6.33 -22.48
C GLU A 311 -1.86 7.23 -21.36
N TYR A 312 -2.26 6.98 -20.12
CA TYR A 312 -1.77 7.73 -18.98
C TYR A 312 -0.25 7.58 -18.75
N LEU A 313 0.35 6.49 -19.24
CA LEU A 313 1.80 6.28 -19.18
C LEU A 313 2.57 7.20 -20.15
N LEU A 314 1.90 7.73 -21.20
CA LEU A 314 2.48 8.66 -22.18
C LEU A 314 2.29 10.12 -21.79
N VAL A 315 1.26 10.42 -21.05
CA VAL A 315 1.02 11.77 -20.54
C VAL A 315 1.88 11.90 -19.29
N SER A 316 2.76 12.88 -19.23
CA SER A 316 3.70 13.13 -18.12
C SER A 316 2.95 13.42 -16.80
N PHE A 317 2.21 12.44 -16.30
CA PHE A 317 1.75 12.47 -14.94
C PHE A 317 2.98 12.23 -14.07
N ARG A 318 3.28 13.19 -13.23
CA ARG A 318 4.09 12.88 -12.07
C ARG A 318 3.27 11.88 -11.27
N PRO A 319 3.79 10.67 -11.03
CA PRO A 319 3.11 9.77 -10.11
C PRO A 319 2.88 10.54 -8.82
N ASP A 320 1.65 10.56 -8.39
CA ASP A 320 1.21 11.28 -7.20
C ASP A 320 1.74 10.63 -5.91
N TRP A 321 1.99 9.31 -5.93
CA TRP A 321 2.56 8.56 -4.81
C TRP A 321 3.80 7.75 -5.24
N THR A 322 4.76 7.56 -4.31
CA THR A 322 5.91 6.66 -4.49
C THR A 322 5.47 5.23 -4.85
N ALA A 323 4.36 4.75 -4.27
CA ALA A 323 3.79 3.44 -4.57
C ALA A 323 3.31 3.33 -6.04
N GLY A 324 2.75 4.39 -6.61
CA GLY A 324 2.33 4.43 -8.02
C GLY A 324 3.51 4.29 -8.97
N GLN A 325 4.64 4.88 -8.63
CA GLN A 325 5.89 4.76 -9.40
C GLN A 325 6.36 3.29 -9.44
N ARG A 326 6.44 2.65 -8.27
CA ARG A 326 6.88 1.25 -8.16
C ARG A 326 5.96 0.28 -8.91
N LEU A 327 4.65 0.48 -8.83
CA LEU A 327 3.68 -0.36 -9.56
C LEU A 327 3.80 -0.20 -11.06
N SER A 328 4.02 1.01 -11.56
CA SER A 328 4.15 1.27 -13.00
C SER A 328 5.33 0.54 -13.63
N ALA A 329 6.37 0.20 -12.86
CA ALA A 329 7.48 -0.62 -13.34
C ALA A 329 7.04 -2.02 -13.82
N ASN A 330 5.94 -2.57 -13.29
CA ASN A 330 5.44 -3.89 -13.71
C ASN A 330 4.97 -3.93 -15.16
N TYR A 331 4.61 -2.78 -15.77
CA TYR A 331 4.32 -2.73 -17.20
C TYR A 331 5.52 -3.07 -18.08
N ALA A 332 6.73 -2.85 -17.57
CA ALA A 332 7.95 -3.10 -18.31
C ALA A 332 8.06 -4.54 -18.80
N VAL A 333 7.76 -5.51 -17.93
CA VAL A 333 7.81 -6.95 -18.26
C VAL A 333 6.79 -7.28 -19.35
N LEU A 334 5.55 -6.83 -19.17
CA LEU A 334 4.47 -7.05 -20.14
C LEU A 334 4.79 -6.48 -21.51
N LEU A 335 5.23 -5.22 -21.55
CA LEU A 335 5.45 -4.52 -22.81
C LEU A 335 6.68 -5.09 -23.54
N ALA A 336 7.74 -5.46 -22.80
CA ALA A 336 8.92 -6.11 -23.37
C ALA A 336 8.59 -7.48 -24.00
N ASP A 337 7.70 -8.27 -23.40
CA ASP A 337 7.27 -9.56 -23.94
C ASP A 337 6.54 -9.44 -25.27
N LEU A 338 5.86 -8.33 -25.52
CA LEU A 338 5.10 -8.08 -26.74
C LEU A 338 5.93 -7.50 -27.89
N LEU A 339 7.07 -6.87 -27.60
CA LEU A 339 7.90 -6.23 -28.62
C LEU A 339 8.34 -7.15 -29.77
N PRO A 340 8.84 -8.38 -29.51
CA PRO A 340 9.26 -9.30 -30.59
C PRO A 340 8.12 -9.67 -31.54
N TYR A 341 6.90 -9.74 -31.00
CA TYR A 341 5.72 -10.01 -31.84
C TYR A 341 5.41 -8.82 -32.73
N TYR A 342 5.30 -7.61 -32.21
CA TYR A 342 4.96 -6.42 -33.00
C TYR A 342 6.06 -5.98 -33.95
N ALA A 343 7.33 -6.18 -33.61
CA ALA A 343 8.44 -5.94 -34.54
C ALA A 343 8.29 -6.72 -35.85
N LYS A 344 7.64 -7.87 -35.83
CA LYS A 344 7.41 -8.71 -37.03
C LYS A 344 6.06 -8.44 -37.72
N HIS A 345 5.06 -7.91 -37.00
CA HIS A 345 3.68 -7.94 -37.48
C HIS A 345 3.03 -6.54 -37.54
N ASP A 346 3.49 -5.56 -36.76
CA ASP A 346 2.91 -4.20 -36.72
C ASP A 346 3.92 -3.18 -36.18
N GLN A 347 4.64 -2.53 -37.10
CA GLN A 347 5.65 -1.54 -36.75
C GLN A 347 5.09 -0.33 -36.00
N LYS A 348 3.84 0.11 -36.29
CA LYS A 348 3.22 1.24 -35.60
C LYS A 348 2.97 0.91 -34.12
N ARG A 349 2.51 -0.32 -33.88
CA ARG A 349 2.25 -0.80 -32.52
C ARG A 349 3.56 -1.02 -31.77
N TYR A 350 4.59 -1.52 -32.45
CA TYR A 350 5.95 -1.61 -31.88
C TYR A 350 6.46 -0.25 -31.43
N ASP A 351 6.39 0.78 -32.28
CA ASP A 351 6.84 2.13 -31.96
C ASP A 351 6.03 2.75 -30.81
N TRP A 352 4.73 2.44 -30.73
CA TRP A 352 3.88 2.87 -29.63
C TRP A 352 4.26 2.19 -28.32
N LEU A 353 4.50 0.86 -28.31
CA LEU A 353 4.96 0.14 -27.11
C LEU A 353 6.35 0.62 -26.67
N MET A 354 7.26 0.88 -27.58
CA MET A 354 8.57 1.45 -27.27
C MET A 354 8.45 2.81 -26.58
N ARG A 355 7.53 3.67 -27.04
CA ARG A 355 7.26 4.94 -26.35
C ARG A 355 6.70 4.74 -24.94
N LEU A 356 5.78 3.80 -24.76
CA LEU A 356 5.25 3.45 -23.41
C LEU A 356 6.37 2.96 -22.49
N LEU A 357 7.25 2.09 -22.97
CA LEU A 357 8.38 1.56 -22.21
C LEU A 357 9.35 2.68 -21.83
N VAL A 358 9.79 3.48 -22.78
CA VAL A 358 10.76 4.54 -22.55
C VAL A 358 10.16 5.64 -21.67
N SER A 359 8.94 6.11 -21.95
CA SER A 359 8.31 7.19 -21.18
C SER A 359 7.73 6.72 -19.85
N GLY A 360 7.07 5.55 -19.83
CA GLY A 360 6.44 5.02 -18.63
C GLY A 360 7.46 4.49 -17.62
N VAL A 361 8.43 3.69 -18.10
CA VAL A 361 9.46 3.06 -17.25
C VAL A 361 10.54 4.06 -16.83
N THR A 362 10.98 4.96 -17.73
CA THR A 362 12.01 5.96 -17.36
C THR A 362 11.47 7.05 -16.44
N ASN A 363 10.18 7.29 -16.43
CA ASN A 363 9.53 8.21 -15.47
C ASN A 363 9.18 7.56 -14.15
N THR A 364 9.35 6.24 -14.03
CA THR A 364 9.16 5.49 -12.79
C THR A 364 10.44 5.49 -11.96
N SER A 365 10.37 5.04 -10.74
CA SER A 365 11.41 5.07 -9.72
C SER A 365 12.60 4.13 -9.95
N PHE A 366 12.92 3.79 -11.19
CA PHE A 366 14.23 3.22 -11.47
C PHE A 366 15.28 4.31 -11.30
N ASP A 367 16.37 3.99 -10.62
CA ASP A 367 17.54 4.85 -10.67
C ASP A 367 18.17 4.83 -12.06
N GLU A 368 19.14 5.71 -12.33
CA GLU A 368 19.73 5.83 -13.66
C GLU A 368 20.48 4.56 -14.10
N GLU A 369 21.04 3.79 -13.17
CA GLU A 369 21.71 2.52 -13.44
C GLU A 369 20.70 1.43 -13.82
N GLU A 370 19.64 1.28 -13.07
CA GLU A 370 18.54 0.35 -13.35
C GLU A 370 17.88 0.67 -14.71
N LYS A 371 17.63 1.95 -15.01
CA LYS A 371 17.09 2.40 -16.30
C LYS A 371 18.01 1.98 -17.44
N GLN A 372 19.31 2.21 -17.30
CA GLN A 372 20.27 1.87 -18.34
C GLN A 372 20.37 0.36 -18.54
N GLN A 373 20.41 -0.41 -17.48
CA GLN A 373 20.38 -1.88 -17.54
C GLN A 373 19.15 -2.38 -18.27
N TYR A 374 17.97 -1.83 -17.92
CA TYR A 374 16.70 -2.20 -18.54
C TYR A 374 16.66 -1.84 -20.04
N LEU A 375 17.08 -0.62 -20.43
CA LEU A 375 17.17 -0.20 -21.82
C LEU A 375 18.13 -1.07 -22.62
N ASN A 376 19.28 -1.48 -22.04
CA ASN A 376 20.22 -2.37 -22.67
C ASN A 376 19.62 -3.78 -22.90
N LEU A 377 18.79 -4.28 -21.97
CA LEU A 377 18.07 -5.56 -22.17
C LEU A 377 17.06 -5.50 -23.32
N LEU A 378 16.44 -4.34 -23.54
CA LEU A 378 15.49 -4.15 -24.63
C LEU A 378 16.16 -4.01 -26.01
N THR A 379 17.37 -3.42 -26.07
CA THR A 379 18.11 -3.17 -27.32
C THR A 379 18.94 -4.36 -27.76
N ASN A 380 19.26 -5.29 -26.87
CA ASN A 380 20.07 -6.49 -27.16
C ASN A 380 19.24 -7.75 -27.43
N LYS A 381 17.93 -7.65 -27.53
CA LYS A 381 16.98 -8.71 -27.98
C LYS A 381 16.48 -8.43 -29.40
#